data_9073a00a629a9ab385746c1d5465a3f2
#
_entry.id   9073a00a629a9ab385746c1d5465a3f2
#
_cell.length_a   1.000
_cell.length_b   1.000
_cell.length_c   1.000
_cell.angle_alpha   90.00
_cell.angle_beta   90.00
_cell.angle_gamma   90.00
#
_symmetry.space_group_name_H-M   'P 1'
#
loop_
_entity.id
_entity.type
_entity.pdbx_description
1 polymer ?
#
loop_
_entity_poly.entity_id
_entity_poly.type
_entity_poly.pdbx_seq_one_letter_code
_entity_poly.pdbx_strand_id
1 'polypeptide(L)'
;MAFAKISQVAHYVPEQVVTNHDLAQIMDTSDEWISSRTGIKQRHISKTESTSDLATEVAKSLLAKGSLTADQIDFIIVATITPDSMM
;
A
#
# COMPACT_ATOMS: atom_id res chain seq x y z
N MET A 1 2.70 6.90 -32.98
CA MET A 1 2.11 5.89 -32.11
C MET A 1 2.63 6.06 -30.68
N ALA A 2 1.73 6.01 -29.71
CA ALA A 2 2.10 6.17 -28.31
C ALA A 2 2.22 4.79 -27.65
N PHE A 3 3.18 4.66 -26.75
CA PHE A 3 3.41 3.44 -25.98
C PHE A 3 3.29 3.76 -24.50
N ALA A 4 2.76 2.81 -23.74
CA ALA A 4 2.74 2.91 -22.28
C ALA A 4 3.96 2.18 -21.74
N LYS A 5 4.56 2.75 -20.71
CA LYS A 5 5.66 2.11 -19.99
C LYS A 5 5.56 2.44 -18.52
N ILE A 6 6.10 1.56 -17.69
CA ILE A 6 6.24 1.82 -16.26
C ILE A 6 7.56 2.56 -16.07
N SER A 7 7.50 3.83 -15.74
CA SER A 7 8.70 4.66 -15.57
C SER A 7 9.16 4.74 -14.11
N GLN A 8 8.28 4.47 -13.16
CA GLN A 8 8.61 4.56 -11.75
C GLN A 8 7.68 3.71 -10.91
N VAL A 9 8.18 3.19 -9.81
CA VAL A 9 7.39 2.44 -8.83
C VAL A 9 7.72 2.94 -7.42
N ALA A 10 6.75 2.86 -6.52
CA ALA A 10 6.93 3.20 -5.12
C ALA A 10 5.90 2.47 -4.28
N HIS A 11 6.17 2.40 -2.99
CA HIS A 11 5.23 1.83 -2.03
C HIS A 11 5.25 2.66 -0.75
N TYR A 12 4.20 2.50 0.03
CA TYR A 12 4.12 3.09 1.37
C TYR A 12 3.34 2.14 2.26
N VAL A 13 3.83 1.93 3.47
CA VAL A 13 3.16 1.10 4.48
C VAL A 13 3.06 1.89 5.78
N PRO A 14 1.96 1.73 6.55
CA PRO A 14 1.83 2.36 7.86
C PRO A 14 2.93 1.91 8.82
N GLU A 15 3.17 2.70 9.86
CA GLU A 15 4.23 2.43 10.83
C GLU A 15 3.99 1.18 11.68
N GLN A 16 2.74 0.92 12.04
CA GLN A 16 2.43 -0.18 12.95
C GLN A 16 2.64 -1.53 12.30
N VAL A 17 3.61 -2.27 12.78
CA VAL A 17 3.90 -3.63 12.32
C VAL A 17 3.19 -4.63 13.23
N VAL A 18 2.47 -5.57 12.62
CA VAL A 18 1.83 -6.67 13.33
C VAL A 18 2.39 -7.97 12.76
N THR A 19 3.09 -8.73 13.58
CA THR A 19 3.70 -9.99 13.17
C THR A 19 2.68 -11.13 13.27
N ASN A 20 3.03 -12.28 12.70
CA ASN A 20 2.21 -13.47 12.83
C ASN A 20 2.09 -13.89 14.29
N HIS A 21 3.16 -13.69 15.08
CA HIS A 21 3.14 -13.98 16.50
C HIS A 21 2.14 -13.08 17.23
N ASP A 22 2.08 -11.79 16.87
CA ASP A 22 1.11 -10.85 17.43
C ASP A 22 -0.33 -11.31 17.14
N LEU A 23 -0.60 -11.77 15.92
CA LEU A 23 -1.92 -12.29 15.55
C LEU A 23 -2.28 -13.55 16.35
N ALA A 24 -1.30 -14.41 16.62
CA ALA A 24 -1.53 -15.64 17.40
C ALA A 24 -1.97 -15.32 18.83
N GLN A 25 -1.74 -14.10 19.34
CA GLN A 25 -2.18 -13.69 20.67
C GLN A 25 -3.68 -13.39 20.73
N ILE A 26 -4.30 -13.07 19.60
CA ILE A 26 -5.68 -12.61 19.54
C ILE A 26 -6.61 -13.51 18.72
N MET A 27 -6.07 -14.51 18.04
CA MET A 27 -6.88 -15.43 17.24
C MET A 27 -6.19 -16.80 17.18
N ASP A 28 -6.95 -17.82 16.81
CA ASP A 28 -6.45 -19.20 16.73
C ASP A 28 -5.67 -19.39 15.43
N THR A 29 -4.39 -19.04 15.47
CA THR A 29 -3.48 -19.17 14.33
C THR A 29 -2.04 -19.29 14.84
N SER A 30 -1.10 -19.49 13.92
CA SER A 30 0.33 -19.56 14.23
C SER A 30 1.14 -18.98 13.08
N ASP A 31 2.38 -18.59 13.38
CA ASP A 31 3.32 -18.13 12.34
C ASP A 31 3.54 -19.22 11.30
N GLU A 32 3.70 -20.47 11.73
CA GLU A 32 3.90 -21.59 10.82
C GLU A 32 2.74 -21.75 9.85
N TRP A 33 1.51 -21.68 10.35
CA TRP A 33 0.31 -21.80 9.52
C TRP A 33 0.22 -20.65 8.51
N ILE A 34 0.38 -19.42 8.97
CA ILE A 34 0.27 -18.24 8.10
C ILE A 34 1.38 -18.22 7.06
N SER A 35 2.62 -18.44 7.49
CA SER A 35 3.78 -18.42 6.58
C SER A 35 3.71 -19.50 5.53
N SER A 36 3.29 -20.71 5.92
CA SER A 36 3.20 -21.83 4.97
C SER A 36 2.10 -21.64 3.94
N ARG A 37 1.04 -20.91 4.28
CA ARG A 37 -0.10 -20.67 3.38
C ARG A 37 0.07 -19.45 2.51
N THR A 38 0.69 -18.39 3.02
CA THR A 38 0.72 -17.09 2.37
C THR A 38 2.12 -16.55 2.12
N GLY A 39 3.12 -17.05 2.81
CA GLY A 39 4.46 -16.48 2.79
C GLY A 39 4.57 -15.18 3.59
N ILE A 40 3.48 -14.72 4.20
CA ILE A 40 3.46 -13.45 4.92
C ILE A 40 3.98 -13.65 6.33
N LYS A 41 4.97 -12.84 6.71
CA LYS A 41 5.58 -12.86 8.05
C LYS A 41 4.99 -11.78 8.96
N GLN A 42 4.64 -10.66 8.38
CA GLN A 42 4.11 -9.51 9.11
C GLN A 42 3.29 -8.64 8.16
N ARG A 43 2.55 -7.71 8.74
CA ARG A 43 1.77 -6.72 8.00
C ARG A 43 1.85 -5.39 8.71
N HIS A 44 1.51 -4.35 8.00
CA HIS A 44 1.44 -3.00 8.53
C HIS A 44 -0.02 -2.58 8.62
N ILE A 45 -0.43 -2.09 9.77
CA ILE A 45 -1.82 -1.75 10.04
C ILE A 45 -1.95 -0.23 10.14
N SER A 46 -2.90 0.32 9.39
CA SER A 46 -3.24 1.73 9.49
C SER A 46 -4.14 1.96 10.71
N LYS A 47 -3.83 2.99 11.48
CA LYS A 47 -4.67 3.40 12.63
C LYS A 47 -5.50 4.62 12.30
N THR A 48 -4.88 5.60 11.65
CA THR A 48 -5.51 6.90 11.39
C THR A 48 -5.50 7.27 9.91
N GLU A 49 -4.74 6.55 9.11
CA GLU A 49 -4.57 6.84 7.69
C GLU A 49 -5.69 6.20 6.88
N SER A 50 -6.31 6.97 6.02
CA SER A 50 -7.33 6.49 5.09
C SER A 50 -6.68 6.00 3.81
N THR A 51 -7.48 5.44 2.90
CA THR A 51 -6.98 4.99 1.60
C THR A 51 -6.33 6.13 0.83
N SER A 52 -6.95 7.31 0.83
CA SER A 52 -6.37 8.45 0.12
C SER A 52 -5.09 8.96 0.78
N ASP A 53 -4.97 8.87 2.10
CA ASP A 53 -3.73 9.21 2.80
C ASP A 53 -2.59 8.32 2.37
N LEU A 54 -2.83 7.01 2.32
CA LEU A 54 -1.83 6.03 1.89
C LEU A 54 -1.44 6.24 0.43
N ALA A 55 -2.43 6.45 -0.44
CA ALA A 55 -2.19 6.69 -1.86
C ALA A 55 -1.42 7.99 -2.10
N THR A 56 -1.69 9.02 -1.30
CA THR A 56 -1.00 10.30 -1.38
C THR A 56 0.49 10.15 -1.07
N GLU A 57 0.83 9.34 -0.04
CA GLU A 57 2.23 9.11 0.30
C GLU A 57 2.97 8.39 -0.83
N VAL A 58 2.31 7.42 -1.49
CA VAL A 58 2.89 6.75 -2.66
C VAL A 58 3.11 7.74 -3.79
N ALA A 59 2.13 8.61 -4.06
CA ALA A 59 2.23 9.62 -5.11
C ALA A 59 3.39 10.59 -4.85
N LYS A 60 3.56 11.03 -3.62
CA LYS A 60 4.69 11.89 -3.23
C LYS A 60 6.03 11.21 -3.49
N SER A 61 6.14 9.93 -3.15
CA SER A 61 7.37 9.16 -3.40
C SER A 61 7.65 9.02 -4.90
N LEU A 62 6.62 8.78 -5.70
CA LEU A 62 6.78 8.65 -7.15
C LEU A 62 7.27 9.96 -7.76
N LEU A 63 6.70 11.08 -7.36
CA LEU A 63 7.13 12.40 -7.87
C LEU A 63 8.54 12.75 -7.42
N ALA A 64 8.91 12.39 -6.19
CA ALA A 64 10.25 12.64 -5.67
C ALA A 64 11.33 11.83 -6.39
N LYS A 65 11.00 10.59 -6.79
CA LYS A 65 11.93 9.69 -7.48
C LYS A 65 12.01 9.96 -8.97
N GLY A 66 10.89 10.36 -9.56
CA GLY A 66 10.78 10.52 -11.00
C GLY A 66 11.16 11.90 -11.49
N SER A 67 11.05 12.08 -12.79
CA SER A 67 11.33 13.34 -13.45
C SER A 67 10.08 14.14 -13.79
N LEU A 68 8.90 13.64 -13.38
CA LEU A 68 7.62 14.27 -13.65
C LEU A 68 7.20 15.15 -12.48
N THR A 69 6.45 16.20 -12.79
CA THR A 69 5.81 17.06 -11.81
C THR A 69 4.31 16.80 -11.79
N ALA A 70 3.63 17.24 -10.74
CA ALA A 70 2.21 16.96 -10.57
C ALA A 70 1.36 17.49 -11.73
N ASP A 71 1.74 18.63 -12.30
CA ASP A 71 1.01 19.24 -13.41
C ASP A 71 1.13 18.47 -14.72
N GLN A 72 2.06 17.53 -14.79
CA GLN A 72 2.23 16.64 -15.95
C GLN A 72 1.39 15.38 -15.88
N ILE A 73 0.68 15.17 -14.76
CA ILE A 73 -0.17 14.00 -14.58
C ILE A 73 -1.57 14.28 -15.14
N ASP A 74 -1.99 13.46 -16.09
CA ASP A 74 -3.29 13.61 -16.75
C ASP A 74 -4.38 12.76 -16.10
N PHE A 75 -4.01 11.66 -15.47
CA PHE A 75 -4.99 10.69 -14.99
C PHE A 75 -4.44 9.90 -13.80
N ILE A 76 -5.30 9.63 -12.82
CA ILE A 76 -4.95 8.84 -11.65
C ILE A 76 -5.97 7.71 -11.49
N ILE A 77 -5.48 6.48 -11.33
CA ILE A 77 -6.34 5.32 -11.07
C ILE A 77 -5.96 4.74 -9.72
N VAL A 78 -6.93 4.65 -8.81
CA VAL A 78 -6.74 4.02 -7.51
C VAL A 78 -7.64 2.80 -7.44
N ALA A 79 -7.02 1.63 -7.40
CA ALA A 79 -7.74 0.35 -7.31
C ALA A 79 -7.90 -0.03 -5.85
N THR A 80 -9.12 0.04 -5.34
CA THR A 80 -9.41 -0.30 -3.94
C THR A 80 -10.86 -0.72 -3.80
N ILE A 81 -11.14 -1.57 -2.80
CA ILE A 81 -12.51 -1.92 -2.42
C ILE A 81 -12.97 -1.11 -1.21
N THR A 82 -12.07 -0.27 -0.64
CA THR A 82 -12.35 0.54 0.55
C THR A 82 -12.00 2.00 0.32
N PRO A 83 -12.67 2.69 -0.63
CA PRO A 83 -12.39 4.10 -0.87
C PRO A 83 -12.86 4.95 0.32
N ASP A 84 -12.24 6.14 0.48
CA ASP A 84 -12.61 7.08 1.54
C ASP A 84 -14.00 7.64 1.34
N SER A 85 -14.39 7.81 0.08
CA SER A 85 -15.68 8.38 -0.25
C SER A 85 -16.30 7.66 -1.44
N MET A 86 -17.61 7.60 -1.43
CA MET A 86 -18.39 7.05 -2.54
C MET A 86 -18.86 8.22 -3.41
N MET A 87 -18.54 8.11 -4.66
CA MET A 87 -18.93 9.13 -5.62
C MET A 87 -20.31 8.80 -6.21
#